data_8718710ddcbc0e2eb2a3c52fcf71da84
#
_entry.id   8718710ddcbc0e2eb2a3c52fcf71da84
#
_cell.length_a   1.000
_cell.length_b   1.000
_cell.length_c   1.000
_cell.angle_alpha   90.00
_cell.angle_beta   90.00
_cell.angle_gamma   90.00
#
_symmetry.space_group_name_H-M   'P 1'
#
loop_
_entity.id
_entity.type
_entity.pdbx_description
1 polymer ?
#
loop_
_entity_poly.entity_id
_entity_poly.type
_entity_poly.pdbx_seq_one_letter_code
_entity_poly.pdbx_strand_id
1 'polypeptide(L)'
;MLSRLFQCRRLRFSQRVGRRVLSLLVLMGLPLAAQAEGFDNLSSLADKGFIIGAQAQLLGSGESLGALDPTRRLSPASVTKLYTAAASLDRWGPQHRFTTQLMATGDVDAQGVLHGDLVLDGGGDPALTSENLWRLVQRLRERGVRAVDGQLVVSQWRFGPVTCVTTDRCKARTRSDNAYSALLSSAAVNYGSWCNRVKPGSAVGGEASISDCATVAPLTRLDNEVKTVAHGGDTRLSAERISSESGDTLRVSGQIARDSFSREIYRASSDPAEQTAKTLMALLEQAGIEVESYATSTTPPPTTAKRLAAVDGKPLQELLLRMLNYSNNFMADTLALDLVAKPRAELQDAGDALMRFAQELPGHGVPTLASGSGLTPENRVSARDLNALLAAMYQRSALFPTFVAGLQLPTNGPMHFIRRGSDTFQQQVMLKTGTLNEPVTVRAVAGYFRTQTGRWGSFAVLVNGTSQTPYLAWRQVLPLVAADLTEMIKSR
;
A
#
# COMPACT_ATOMS: atom_id res chain seq x y z
N MET A 1 33.80 -69.42 8.31
CA MET A 1 33.47 -70.53 9.26
C MET A 1 31.96 -70.63 9.30
N LEU A 2 31.51 -71.81 8.79
CA LEU A 2 30.33 -72.57 9.13
C LEU A 2 28.95 -71.87 9.05
N SER A 3 28.11 -72.04 8.00
CA SER A 3 27.55 -73.33 7.45
C SER A 3 26.38 -73.88 8.29
N ARG A 4 25.25 -73.98 7.61
CA ARG A 4 24.28 -75.11 7.48
C ARG A 4 22.81 -74.59 7.53
N LEU A 5 22.05 -74.66 6.44
CA LEU A 5 21.34 -75.78 5.80
C LEU A 5 20.31 -76.45 6.73
N PHE A 6 19.06 -76.43 6.29
CA PHE A 6 18.20 -77.62 6.05
C PHE A 6 16.78 -77.14 5.63
N GLN A 7 16.37 -77.34 4.38
CA GLN A 7 15.59 -78.37 3.72
C GLN A 7 14.10 -78.44 4.10
N CYS A 8 13.33 -78.10 3.13
CA CYS A 8 12.35 -78.88 2.34
C CYS A 8 11.30 -79.73 3.08
N ARG A 9 10.03 -79.39 2.86
CA ARG A 9 8.99 -80.40 2.59
C ARG A 9 7.86 -79.84 1.70
N ARG A 10 7.75 -80.44 0.54
CA ARG A 10 6.58 -80.34 -0.36
C ARG A 10 5.47 -81.17 0.18
N LEU A 11 4.23 -80.63 0.10
CA LEU A 11 3.02 -81.45 0.00
C LEU A 11 2.10 -80.85 -1.05
N ARG A 12 1.84 -81.60 -2.09
CA ARG A 12 0.83 -81.40 -3.11
C ARG A 12 -0.53 -81.79 -2.56
N PHE A 13 -1.58 -81.00 -2.80
CA PHE A 13 -2.91 -81.56 -3.05
C PHE A 13 -3.78 -80.60 -3.90
N SER A 14 -4.07 -81.09 -5.08
CA SER A 14 -5.37 -81.16 -5.78
C SER A 14 -6.23 -79.93 -6.01
N GLN A 15 -6.45 -79.69 -7.27
CA GLN A 15 -7.38 -78.78 -7.94
C GLN A 15 -8.84 -79.02 -7.49
N ARG A 16 -9.56 -77.92 -7.30
CA ARG A 16 -10.97 -77.81 -7.74
C ARG A 16 -11.28 -76.41 -8.23
N VAL A 17 -11.72 -76.38 -9.45
CA VAL A 17 -12.21 -75.26 -10.26
C VAL A 17 -13.44 -74.63 -9.61
N GLY A 18 -13.44 -73.34 -9.39
CA GLY A 18 -14.61 -72.57 -9.05
C GLY A 18 -14.51 -71.16 -9.66
N ARG A 19 -15.10 -70.97 -10.84
CA ARG A 19 -15.25 -69.65 -11.49
C ARG A 19 -16.09 -68.75 -10.55
N ARG A 20 -15.46 -67.73 -9.98
CA ARG A 20 -16.14 -66.55 -9.44
C ARG A 20 -15.74 -65.33 -10.26
N VAL A 21 -16.72 -64.80 -10.98
CA VAL A 21 -16.68 -63.55 -11.69
C VAL A 21 -16.46 -62.45 -10.65
N LEU A 22 -15.26 -61.84 -10.66
CA LEU A 22 -14.92 -60.68 -9.81
C LEU A 22 -15.31 -59.45 -10.63
N SER A 23 -16.51 -58.89 -10.36
CA SER A 23 -16.93 -57.60 -10.88
C SER A 23 -16.02 -56.51 -10.25
N LEU A 24 -15.09 -55.96 -11.03
CA LEU A 24 -14.33 -54.78 -10.68
C LEU A 24 -15.29 -53.57 -10.76
N LEU A 25 -15.79 -53.09 -9.62
CA LEU A 25 -16.39 -51.76 -9.49
C LEU A 25 -15.24 -50.75 -9.59
N VAL A 26 -15.08 -50.18 -10.77
CA VAL A 26 -14.29 -48.96 -10.96
C VAL A 26 -15.10 -47.83 -10.32
N LEU A 27 -14.79 -47.49 -9.07
CA LEU A 27 -15.20 -46.23 -8.47
C LEU A 27 -14.46 -45.11 -9.24
N MET A 28 -15.12 -44.55 -10.26
CA MET A 28 -14.75 -43.24 -10.78
C MET A 28 -14.93 -42.25 -9.62
N GLY A 29 -13.81 -41.85 -9.01
CA GLY A 29 -13.76 -40.70 -8.11
C GLY A 29 -14.15 -39.46 -8.90
N LEU A 30 -15.43 -39.10 -8.87
CA LEU A 30 -15.83 -37.72 -9.20
C LEU A 30 -15.02 -36.80 -8.31
N PRO A 31 -14.42 -35.73 -8.84
CA PRO A 31 -13.84 -34.70 -7.99
C PRO A 31 -14.98 -34.20 -7.10
N LEU A 32 -14.85 -34.39 -5.77
CA LEU A 32 -15.69 -33.67 -4.83
C LEU A 32 -15.50 -32.18 -5.16
N ALA A 33 -16.49 -31.58 -5.80
CA ALA A 33 -16.62 -30.14 -5.83
C ALA A 33 -16.60 -29.71 -4.35
N ALA A 34 -15.58 -28.93 -3.96
CA ALA A 34 -15.52 -28.37 -2.64
C ALA A 34 -16.82 -27.59 -2.43
N GLN A 35 -17.71 -28.12 -1.61
CA GLN A 35 -18.96 -27.42 -1.30
C GLN A 35 -18.58 -26.12 -0.61
N ALA A 36 -19.12 -25.02 -1.12
CA ALA A 36 -18.98 -23.70 -0.53
C ALA A 36 -19.81 -23.69 0.76
N GLU A 37 -19.19 -24.07 1.87
CA GLU A 37 -19.84 -24.02 3.16
C GLU A 37 -19.74 -22.58 3.69
N GLY A 38 -20.89 -21.90 3.85
CA GLY A 38 -20.97 -20.56 4.45
C GLY A 38 -20.62 -19.36 3.54
N PHE A 39 -20.32 -19.59 2.25
CA PHE A 39 -20.10 -18.55 1.23
C PHE A 39 -21.00 -18.74 0.01
N ASP A 40 -22.28 -19.08 0.26
CA ASP A 40 -23.23 -19.45 -0.78
C ASP A 40 -23.57 -18.27 -1.71
N ASN A 41 -23.74 -17.07 -1.16
CA ASN A 41 -23.98 -15.87 -1.96
C ASN A 41 -22.76 -15.54 -2.84
N LEU A 42 -21.56 -15.58 -2.26
CA LEU A 42 -20.32 -15.28 -2.97
C LEU A 42 -20.02 -16.28 -4.09
N SER A 43 -20.36 -17.57 -3.90
CA SER A 43 -20.11 -18.64 -4.86
C SER A 43 -20.76 -18.38 -6.22
N SER A 44 -21.86 -17.62 -6.27
CA SER A 44 -22.55 -17.22 -7.50
C SER A 44 -21.68 -16.44 -8.50
N LEU A 45 -20.54 -15.90 -8.07
CA LEU A 45 -19.57 -15.26 -8.97
C LEU A 45 -18.74 -16.29 -9.75
N ALA A 46 -18.60 -17.53 -9.25
CA ALA A 46 -17.91 -18.61 -9.97
C ALA A 46 -18.65 -18.97 -11.27
N ASP A 47 -19.98 -18.92 -11.27
CA ASP A 47 -20.82 -19.16 -12.47
C ASP A 47 -20.55 -18.13 -13.58
N LYS A 48 -20.01 -16.98 -13.21
CA LYS A 48 -19.59 -15.89 -14.15
C LYS A 48 -18.13 -16.00 -14.56
N GLY A 49 -17.45 -17.10 -14.19
CA GLY A 49 -16.06 -17.37 -14.54
C GLY A 49 -15.01 -16.72 -13.63
N PHE A 50 -15.40 -16.09 -12.51
CA PHE A 50 -14.45 -15.56 -11.54
C PHE A 50 -13.84 -16.67 -10.69
N ILE A 51 -12.56 -16.51 -10.36
CA ILE A 51 -11.82 -17.41 -9.48
C ILE A 51 -11.90 -16.84 -8.06
N ILE A 52 -12.36 -17.66 -7.12
CA ILE A 52 -12.64 -17.23 -5.76
C ILE A 52 -11.80 -18.05 -4.77
N GLY A 53 -11.31 -17.39 -3.74
CA GLY A 53 -10.76 -18.02 -2.54
C GLY A 53 -11.31 -17.29 -1.33
N ALA A 54 -11.99 -17.98 -0.43
CA ALA A 54 -12.59 -17.38 0.75
C ALA A 54 -12.44 -18.27 1.98
N GLN A 55 -12.33 -17.66 3.15
CA GLN A 55 -12.37 -18.34 4.45
C GLN A 55 -12.79 -17.36 5.54
N ALA A 56 -13.62 -17.83 6.46
CA ALA A 56 -13.95 -17.17 7.71
C ALA A 56 -13.82 -18.16 8.88
N GLN A 57 -13.33 -17.68 10.02
CA GLN A 57 -13.10 -18.49 11.21
C GLN A 57 -13.27 -17.68 12.50
N LEU A 58 -13.57 -18.36 13.60
CA LEU A 58 -13.50 -17.78 14.92
C LEU A 58 -12.08 -17.79 15.44
N LEU A 59 -11.65 -16.67 16.01
CA LEU A 59 -10.35 -16.54 16.65
C LEU A 59 -10.37 -17.18 18.05
N GLY A 60 -9.24 -17.72 18.45
CA GLY A 60 -9.11 -18.47 19.72
C GLY A 60 -9.40 -19.95 19.56
N SER A 61 -10.54 -20.34 19.00
CA SER A 61 -10.87 -21.76 18.75
C SER A 61 -10.36 -22.28 17.41
N GLY A 62 -10.18 -21.40 16.41
CA GLY A 62 -9.90 -21.82 15.03
C GLY A 62 -11.08 -22.45 14.30
N GLU A 63 -12.29 -22.41 14.90
CA GLU A 63 -13.52 -22.96 14.30
C GLU A 63 -13.80 -22.31 12.95
N SER A 64 -13.88 -23.10 11.88
CA SER A 64 -14.26 -22.63 10.56
C SER A 64 -15.75 -22.30 10.52
N LEU A 65 -16.08 -21.13 10.02
CA LEU A 65 -17.45 -20.67 9.79
C LEU A 65 -17.86 -20.80 8.32
N GLY A 66 -16.88 -20.91 7.43
CA GLY A 66 -17.08 -21.10 6.01
C GLY A 66 -15.77 -21.08 5.24
N ALA A 67 -15.76 -21.79 4.12
CA ALA A 67 -14.62 -21.85 3.22
C ALA A 67 -15.05 -22.10 1.77
N LEU A 68 -14.35 -21.44 0.83
CA LEU A 68 -14.47 -21.67 -0.62
C LEU A 68 -13.05 -21.57 -1.20
N ASP A 69 -12.48 -22.67 -1.66
CA ASP A 69 -11.10 -22.77 -2.16
C ASP A 69 -10.07 -21.99 -1.33
N PRO A 70 -10.02 -22.16 0.02
CA PRO A 70 -9.28 -21.29 0.93
C PRO A 70 -7.78 -21.31 0.72
N THR A 71 -7.24 -22.31 0.03
CA THR A 71 -5.81 -22.47 -0.30
C THR A 71 -5.45 -21.93 -1.69
N ARG A 72 -6.45 -21.53 -2.47
CA ARG A 72 -6.23 -20.97 -3.81
C ARG A 72 -5.44 -19.69 -3.73
N ARG A 73 -4.29 -19.64 -4.41
CA ARG A 73 -3.40 -18.46 -4.41
C ARG A 73 -3.86 -17.47 -5.48
N LEU A 74 -4.29 -16.30 -5.03
CA LEU A 74 -4.88 -15.25 -5.85
C LEU A 74 -4.21 -13.91 -5.56
N SER A 75 -4.38 -12.94 -6.46
CA SER A 75 -3.94 -11.58 -6.23
C SER A 75 -4.78 -10.95 -5.12
N PRO A 76 -4.16 -10.46 -4.03
CA PRO A 76 -4.84 -9.76 -2.95
C PRO A 76 -5.03 -8.26 -3.22
N ALA A 77 -4.41 -7.72 -4.28
CA ALA A 77 -4.32 -6.28 -4.48
C ALA A 77 -3.92 -5.56 -3.18
N SER A 78 -4.56 -4.44 -2.83
CA SER A 78 -4.22 -3.65 -1.63
C SER A 78 -4.50 -4.33 -0.28
N VAL A 79 -5.05 -5.55 -0.23
CA VAL A 79 -5.08 -6.35 1.00
C VAL A 79 -3.65 -6.77 1.41
N THR A 80 -2.68 -6.78 0.48
CA THR A 80 -1.25 -6.90 0.77
C THR A 80 -0.78 -5.96 1.89
N LYS A 81 -1.36 -4.77 2.01
CA LYS A 81 -0.99 -3.78 3.04
C LYS A 81 -1.16 -4.29 4.47
N LEU A 82 -1.92 -5.36 4.68
CA LEU A 82 -1.99 -6.03 5.98
C LEU A 82 -0.65 -6.67 6.36
N TYR A 83 0.08 -7.26 5.39
CA TYR A 83 1.44 -7.78 5.62
C TYR A 83 2.40 -6.65 5.95
N THR A 84 2.36 -5.56 5.19
CA THR A 84 3.20 -4.39 5.45
C THR A 84 2.94 -3.80 6.83
N ALA A 85 1.67 -3.65 7.22
CA ALA A 85 1.31 -3.14 8.54
C ALA A 85 1.79 -4.08 9.66
N ALA A 86 1.57 -5.38 9.51
CA ALA A 86 1.95 -6.37 10.51
C ALA A 86 3.48 -6.45 10.66
N ALA A 87 4.23 -6.54 9.55
CA ALA A 87 5.69 -6.59 9.56
C ALA A 87 6.31 -5.31 10.14
N SER A 88 5.76 -4.14 9.80
CA SER A 88 6.22 -2.86 10.35
C SER A 88 5.99 -2.77 11.87
N LEU A 89 4.82 -3.20 12.35
CA LEU A 89 4.53 -3.24 13.79
C LEU A 89 5.43 -4.23 14.53
N ASP A 90 5.66 -5.40 13.94
CA ASP A 90 6.54 -6.42 14.49
C ASP A 90 7.98 -5.90 14.61
N ARG A 91 8.48 -5.24 13.59
CA ARG A 91 9.86 -4.72 13.50
C ARG A 91 10.12 -3.55 14.45
N TRP A 92 9.18 -2.60 14.54
CA TRP A 92 9.44 -1.30 15.16
C TRP A 92 8.52 -0.95 16.32
N GLY A 93 7.36 -1.59 16.43
CA GLY A 93 6.34 -1.20 17.39
C GLY A 93 5.59 0.10 17.00
N PRO A 94 4.45 0.38 17.69
CA PRO A 94 3.51 1.44 17.28
C PRO A 94 4.05 2.87 17.43
N GLN A 95 5.04 3.11 18.29
CA GLN A 95 5.57 4.44 18.59
C GLN A 95 6.77 4.86 17.74
N HIS A 96 7.27 3.95 16.91
CA HIS A 96 8.41 4.24 16.03
C HIS A 96 8.16 5.47 15.16
N ARG A 97 9.21 6.29 14.96
CA ARG A 97 9.20 7.48 14.11
C ARG A 97 10.39 7.46 13.17
N PHE A 98 10.16 7.79 11.94
CA PHE A 98 11.22 8.03 10.96
C PHE A 98 11.77 9.44 11.16
N THR A 99 13.07 9.62 11.05
CA THR A 99 13.73 10.92 11.27
C THR A 99 14.35 11.41 9.98
N THR A 100 13.99 12.62 9.55
CA THR A 100 14.63 13.33 8.43
C THR A 100 15.59 14.34 8.99
N GLN A 101 16.80 14.48 8.39
CA GLN A 101 17.88 15.31 8.92
C GLN A 101 18.45 16.23 7.85
N LEU A 102 18.89 17.42 8.27
CA LEU A 102 19.80 18.29 7.53
C LEU A 102 21.20 18.18 8.15
N MET A 103 22.17 17.86 7.32
CA MET A 103 23.57 17.65 7.70
C MET A 103 24.47 18.59 6.92
N ALA A 104 25.55 19.03 7.53
CA ALA A 104 26.58 19.87 6.91
C ALA A 104 27.83 19.05 6.60
N THR A 105 28.40 19.20 5.42
CA THR A 105 29.69 18.58 5.08
C THR A 105 30.90 19.41 5.54
N GLY A 106 30.68 20.68 5.93
CA GLY A 106 31.69 21.61 6.45
C GLY A 106 31.21 22.34 7.70
N ASP A 107 31.90 23.41 8.06
CA ASP A 107 31.60 24.21 9.24
C ASP A 107 30.79 25.47 8.91
N VAL A 108 30.00 25.93 9.87
CA VAL A 108 29.29 27.22 9.79
C VAL A 108 30.14 28.28 10.47
N ASP A 109 30.43 29.34 9.77
CA ASP A 109 31.24 30.44 10.29
C ASP A 109 30.44 31.40 11.19
N ALA A 110 31.13 32.43 11.72
CA ALA A 110 30.53 33.44 12.59
C ALA A 110 29.51 34.36 11.89
N GLN A 111 29.53 34.39 10.55
CA GLN A 111 28.59 35.13 9.71
C GLN A 111 27.34 34.28 9.36
N GLY A 112 27.38 33.03 9.68
CA GLY A 112 26.30 32.06 9.42
C GLY A 112 26.39 31.41 8.04
N VAL A 113 27.57 31.43 7.40
CA VAL A 113 27.82 30.77 6.12
C VAL A 113 28.28 29.33 6.36
N LEU A 114 27.58 28.35 5.80
CA LEU A 114 28.03 26.96 5.75
C LEU A 114 29.05 26.79 4.62
N HIS A 115 30.31 26.52 4.96
CA HIS A 115 31.39 26.23 4.00
C HIS A 115 31.38 24.75 3.63
N GLY A 116 30.50 24.39 2.71
CA GLY A 116 30.25 23.03 2.23
C GLY A 116 28.79 22.78 1.87
N ASP A 117 28.47 21.56 1.59
CA ASP A 117 27.09 21.17 1.18
C ASP A 117 26.13 21.02 2.38
N LEU A 118 24.89 21.39 2.14
CA LEU A 118 23.77 21.08 3.00
C LEU A 118 23.08 19.81 2.50
N VAL A 119 23.19 18.71 3.24
CA VAL A 119 22.66 17.39 2.82
C VAL A 119 21.37 17.09 3.56
N LEU A 120 20.28 16.87 2.82
CA LEU A 120 19.04 16.25 3.35
C LEU A 120 19.20 14.73 3.31
N ASP A 121 19.26 14.09 4.48
CA ASP A 121 19.10 12.63 4.61
C ASP A 121 17.63 12.30 4.81
N GLY A 122 17.03 11.70 3.80
CA GLY A 122 15.59 11.49 3.69
C GLY A 122 15.02 10.37 4.57
N GLY A 123 15.70 9.85 5.53
CA GLY A 123 15.18 8.96 6.60
C GLY A 123 14.14 7.87 6.28
N GLY A 124 13.58 7.85 5.06
CA GLY A 124 12.51 6.91 4.68
C GLY A 124 11.11 7.26 5.24
N ASP A 125 10.87 8.49 5.74
CA ASP A 125 9.56 8.85 6.29
C ASP A 125 8.46 8.78 5.21
N PRO A 126 7.51 7.82 5.30
CA PRO A 126 6.45 7.65 4.30
C PRO A 126 5.41 8.79 4.31
N ALA A 127 5.51 9.71 5.25
CA ALA A 127 4.63 10.87 5.38
C ALA A 127 5.40 12.18 5.59
N LEU A 128 6.62 12.29 5.05
CA LEU A 128 7.34 13.55 5.02
C LEU A 128 6.52 14.60 4.27
N THR A 129 6.28 15.75 4.89
CA THR A 129 5.49 16.84 4.32
C THR A 129 6.29 18.13 4.20
N SER A 130 5.74 19.10 3.46
CA SER A 130 6.34 20.45 3.38
C SER A 130 6.42 21.13 4.74
N GLU A 131 5.50 20.85 5.67
CA GLU A 131 5.58 21.36 7.04
C GLU A 131 6.76 20.76 7.82
N ASN A 132 7.11 19.50 7.57
CA ASN A 132 8.31 18.90 8.15
C ASN A 132 9.56 19.57 7.61
N LEU A 133 9.64 19.82 6.30
CA LEU A 133 10.75 20.55 5.67
C LEU A 133 10.83 21.99 6.20
N TRP A 134 9.69 22.68 6.32
CA TRP A 134 9.64 24.01 6.93
C TRP A 134 10.21 24.02 8.35
N ARG A 135 9.84 23.03 9.18
CA ARG A 135 10.40 22.89 10.55
C ARG A 135 11.90 22.67 10.53
N LEU A 136 12.44 21.89 9.59
CA LEU A 136 13.88 21.70 9.41
C LEU A 136 14.57 23.03 9.09
N VAL A 137 14.00 23.81 8.18
CA VAL A 137 14.52 25.15 7.80
C VAL A 137 14.49 26.11 8.99
N GLN A 138 13.41 26.14 9.80
CA GLN A 138 13.38 26.97 11.00
C GLN A 138 14.46 26.58 12.00
N ARG A 139 14.70 25.28 12.23
CA ARG A 139 15.78 24.81 13.10
C ARG A 139 17.18 25.13 12.56
N LEU A 140 17.34 25.12 11.24
CA LEU A 140 18.59 25.56 10.60
C LEU A 140 18.82 27.05 10.84
N ARG A 141 17.78 27.87 10.67
CA ARG A 141 17.81 29.32 10.93
C ARG A 141 18.08 29.64 12.41
N GLU A 142 17.49 28.90 13.35
CA GLU A 142 17.76 29.03 14.79
C GLU A 142 19.22 28.76 15.15
N ARG A 143 19.91 27.93 14.37
CA ARG A 143 21.37 27.71 14.48
C ARG A 143 22.23 28.80 13.87
N GLY A 144 21.62 29.83 13.32
CA GLY A 144 22.32 30.99 12.75
C GLY A 144 22.73 30.82 11.29
N VAL A 145 22.39 29.72 10.62
CA VAL A 145 22.70 29.52 9.18
C VAL A 145 21.94 30.56 8.35
N ARG A 146 22.65 31.26 7.47
CA ARG A 146 22.12 32.28 6.58
C ARG A 146 22.46 32.05 5.11
N ALA A 147 23.52 31.31 4.85
CA ALA A 147 23.91 30.95 3.50
C ALA A 147 24.62 29.59 3.48
N VAL A 148 24.63 28.97 2.31
CA VAL A 148 25.37 27.73 2.01
C VAL A 148 26.21 28.04 0.78
N ASP A 149 27.53 28.02 0.87
CA ASP A 149 28.44 28.29 -0.27
C ASP A 149 28.64 27.06 -1.17
N GLY A 150 28.22 25.84 -0.70
CA GLY A 150 28.04 24.65 -1.50
C GLY A 150 26.65 24.55 -2.08
N GLN A 151 26.16 23.33 -2.21
CA GLN A 151 24.84 23.05 -2.76
C GLN A 151 23.91 22.33 -1.75
N LEU A 152 22.61 22.36 -2.00
CA LEU A 152 21.67 21.48 -1.34
C LEU A 152 21.72 20.10 -2.01
N VAL A 153 22.06 19.04 -1.27
CA VAL A 153 22.07 17.66 -1.75
C VAL A 153 20.93 16.87 -1.12
N VAL A 154 19.98 16.39 -1.90
CA VAL A 154 18.93 15.50 -1.41
C VAL A 154 19.36 14.05 -1.60
N SER A 155 19.69 13.39 -0.49
CA SER A 155 20.15 12.00 -0.50
C SER A 155 18.98 11.02 -0.34
N GLN A 156 18.78 10.16 -1.34
CA GLN A 156 17.83 9.05 -1.34
C GLN A 156 18.53 7.67 -1.28
N TRP A 157 19.60 7.59 -0.53
CA TRP A 157 20.53 6.46 -0.50
C TRP A 157 19.92 5.15 0.00
N ARG A 158 18.85 5.22 0.83
CA ARG A 158 18.17 4.03 1.37
C ARG A 158 17.46 3.28 0.26
N PHE A 159 16.68 4.00 -0.52
CA PHE A 159 16.03 3.53 -1.74
C PHE A 159 15.64 4.74 -2.60
N GLY A 160 15.81 4.59 -3.88
CA GLY A 160 15.48 5.59 -4.88
C GLY A 160 16.65 5.95 -5.81
N PRO A 161 16.34 6.27 -7.06
CA PRO A 161 15.07 5.97 -7.72
C PRO A 161 14.82 4.46 -7.78
N VAL A 162 13.63 4.01 -7.36
CA VAL A 162 13.29 2.59 -7.30
C VAL A 162 12.84 2.10 -8.67
N THR A 163 13.35 0.93 -9.10
CA THR A 163 12.89 0.29 -10.33
C THR A 163 11.41 -0.04 -10.24
N CYS A 164 10.64 0.37 -11.24
CA CYS A 164 9.23 0.11 -11.27
C CYS A 164 8.94 -1.32 -11.70
N VAL A 165 8.17 -2.04 -10.90
CA VAL A 165 7.70 -3.41 -11.23
C VAL A 165 6.24 -3.44 -11.72
N THR A 166 5.53 -2.32 -11.66
CA THR A 166 4.14 -2.22 -12.11
C THR A 166 4.00 -1.28 -13.29
N THR A 167 3.13 -1.64 -14.22
CA THR A 167 2.85 -0.80 -15.40
C THR A 167 2.45 0.62 -15.00
N ASP A 168 1.66 0.80 -13.95
CA ASP A 168 1.21 2.10 -13.48
C ASP A 168 2.37 2.96 -12.98
N ARG A 169 3.29 2.40 -12.16
CA ARG A 169 4.47 3.14 -11.70
C ARG A 169 5.44 3.44 -12.83
N CYS A 170 5.61 2.51 -13.76
CA CYS A 170 6.46 2.73 -14.94
C CYS A 170 5.90 3.86 -15.80
N LYS A 171 4.60 3.91 -15.99
CA LYS A 171 3.94 5.01 -16.71
C LYS A 171 4.05 6.35 -15.96
N ALA A 172 4.04 6.34 -14.63
CA ALA A 172 4.16 7.58 -13.85
C ALA A 172 5.49 8.32 -14.10
N ARG A 173 6.51 7.63 -14.57
CA ARG A 173 7.80 8.25 -14.94
C ARG A 173 7.75 9.00 -16.27
N THR A 174 6.96 8.52 -17.23
CA THR A 174 6.92 9.03 -18.60
C THR A 174 5.61 9.73 -18.96
N ARG A 175 4.52 9.43 -18.25
CA ARG A 175 3.21 10.00 -18.47
C ARG A 175 2.72 10.68 -17.21
N SER A 176 1.77 11.54 -17.38
CA SER A 176 1.02 12.03 -16.26
C SER A 176 0.38 10.94 -15.50
N ASP A 177 0.51 10.87 -14.22
CA ASP A 177 -0.48 10.14 -13.70
C ASP A 177 -0.82 10.29 -12.26
N ASN A 178 -1.79 9.53 -11.91
CA ASN A 178 -2.48 9.57 -10.65
C ASN A 178 -1.51 9.42 -9.49
N ALA A 179 -1.69 10.18 -8.45
CA ALA A 179 -0.87 10.12 -7.23
C ALA A 179 -0.79 8.71 -6.60
N TYR A 180 -1.76 7.82 -6.91
CA TYR A 180 -1.71 6.43 -6.43
C TYR A 180 -0.54 5.61 -7.01
N SER A 181 0.06 6.06 -8.14
CA SER A 181 1.22 5.42 -8.78
C SER A 181 2.52 6.20 -8.55
N ALA A 182 2.57 7.12 -7.60
CA ALA A 182 3.75 7.93 -7.33
C ALA A 182 5.02 7.09 -7.20
N LEU A 183 6.11 7.58 -7.77
CA LEU A 183 7.44 6.96 -7.70
C LEU A 183 7.96 7.00 -6.26
N LEU A 184 8.90 6.11 -5.95
CA LEU A 184 9.39 5.91 -4.59
C LEU A 184 10.80 6.48 -4.43
N SER A 185 11.00 7.18 -3.34
CA SER A 185 12.28 7.68 -2.88
C SER A 185 12.26 7.80 -1.36
N SER A 186 13.36 7.46 -0.69
CA SER A 186 13.51 7.62 0.76
C SER A 186 13.54 9.08 1.22
N ALA A 187 13.62 10.01 0.28
CA ALA A 187 13.61 11.46 0.51
C ALA A 187 12.40 12.16 -0.13
N ALA A 188 11.31 11.43 -0.42
CA ALA A 188 10.17 12.02 -1.11
C ALA A 188 9.26 12.81 -0.17
N VAL A 189 9.00 14.09 -0.50
CA VAL A 189 8.02 14.94 0.17
C VAL A 189 6.62 14.76 -0.43
N ASN A 190 5.58 14.98 0.38
CA ASN A 190 4.17 15.02 -0.06
C ASN A 190 3.76 13.78 -0.88
N TYR A 191 4.19 12.58 -0.43
CA TYR A 191 3.90 11.30 -1.09
C TYR A 191 4.40 11.20 -2.54
N GLY A 192 5.48 11.92 -2.90
CA GLY A 192 6.02 11.95 -4.25
C GLY A 192 5.05 12.54 -5.29
N SER A 193 4.23 13.50 -4.89
CA SER A 193 3.18 14.07 -5.73
C SER A 193 3.16 15.59 -5.67
N TRP A 194 3.00 16.20 -6.84
CA TRP A 194 2.69 17.63 -6.97
C TRP A 194 1.24 17.89 -6.56
N CYS A 195 1.00 19.00 -5.86
CA CYS A 195 -0.33 19.46 -5.48
C CYS A 195 -0.56 20.88 -5.96
N ASN A 196 -1.63 21.10 -6.75
CA ASN A 196 -2.09 22.42 -7.12
C ASN A 196 -3.50 22.67 -6.61
N ARG A 197 -3.72 23.87 -6.08
CA ARG A 197 -5.02 24.35 -5.59
C ARG A 197 -5.64 25.27 -6.63
N VAL A 198 -6.78 24.84 -7.17
CA VAL A 198 -7.57 25.57 -8.14
C VAL A 198 -8.70 26.31 -7.41
N LYS A 199 -8.81 27.62 -7.63
CA LYS A 199 -9.88 28.49 -7.11
C LYS A 199 -10.60 29.17 -8.27
N PRO A 200 -11.91 29.49 -8.15
CA PRO A 200 -12.58 30.34 -9.11
C PRO A 200 -11.84 31.68 -9.29
N GLY A 201 -11.76 32.16 -10.53
CA GLY A 201 -11.27 33.49 -10.86
C GLY A 201 -12.30 34.58 -10.52
N SER A 202 -11.91 35.82 -10.74
CA SER A 202 -12.73 37.00 -10.39
C SER A 202 -13.96 37.19 -11.28
N ALA A 203 -13.94 36.66 -12.54
CA ALA A 203 -14.99 36.85 -13.51
C ALA A 203 -15.43 35.53 -14.14
N VAL A 204 -16.72 35.40 -14.45
CA VAL A 204 -17.25 34.30 -15.28
C VAL A 204 -16.68 34.40 -16.69
N GLY A 205 -16.25 33.29 -17.27
CA GLY A 205 -15.54 33.22 -18.55
C GLY A 205 -14.04 33.47 -18.44
N GLY A 206 -13.56 34.04 -17.33
CA GLY A 206 -12.15 34.26 -17.06
C GLY A 206 -11.43 32.97 -16.58
N GLU A 207 -10.09 33.06 -16.51
CA GLU A 207 -9.28 31.97 -16.01
C GLU A 207 -9.47 31.79 -14.51
N ALA A 208 -9.36 30.52 -14.06
CA ALA A 208 -9.28 30.19 -12.65
C ALA A 208 -7.90 30.57 -12.08
N SER A 209 -7.84 30.80 -10.78
CA SER A 209 -6.56 30.97 -10.06
C SER A 209 -6.01 29.61 -9.66
N ILE A 210 -4.75 29.34 -10.00
CA ILE A 210 -4.03 28.12 -9.60
C ILE A 210 -2.77 28.50 -8.82
N SER A 211 -2.57 27.84 -7.68
CA SER A 211 -1.38 28.02 -6.84
C SER A 211 -0.84 26.66 -6.40
N ASP A 212 0.44 26.62 -6.06
CA ASP A 212 1.01 25.45 -5.38
C ASP A 212 0.38 25.28 -3.99
N CYS A 213 0.29 24.04 -3.49
CA CYS A 213 -0.27 23.78 -2.16
C CYS A 213 0.75 23.94 -1.04
N ALA A 214 2.04 23.82 -1.34
CA ALA A 214 3.11 23.67 -0.36
C ALA A 214 3.93 24.96 -0.16
N THR A 215 4.08 25.78 -1.20
CA THR A 215 4.92 26.97 -1.21
C THR A 215 4.23 28.16 -1.87
N VAL A 216 4.75 29.36 -1.64
CA VAL A 216 4.27 30.57 -2.32
C VAL A 216 4.72 30.58 -3.79
N ALA A 217 5.97 30.18 -4.02
CA ALA A 217 6.48 30.06 -5.38
C ALA A 217 5.98 28.78 -6.06
N PRO A 218 5.65 28.80 -7.35
CA PRO A 218 5.27 27.60 -8.07
C PRO A 218 6.48 26.66 -8.20
N LEU A 219 6.31 25.39 -7.84
CA LEU A 219 7.34 24.34 -7.90
C LEU A 219 7.43 23.68 -9.29
N THR A 220 6.39 23.83 -10.09
CA THR A 220 6.29 23.32 -11.47
C THR A 220 5.84 24.44 -12.41
N ARG A 221 6.08 24.26 -13.70
CA ARG A 221 5.41 25.07 -14.71
C ARG A 221 3.92 24.74 -14.73
N LEU A 222 3.09 25.78 -14.87
CA LEU A 222 1.63 25.64 -14.93
C LEU A 222 1.14 26.06 -16.31
N ASP A 223 0.36 25.17 -16.93
CA ASP A 223 -0.42 25.45 -18.12
C ASP A 223 -1.90 25.45 -17.69
N ASN A 224 -2.47 26.67 -17.58
CA ASN A 224 -3.79 26.88 -16.99
C ASN A 224 -4.84 27.09 -18.08
N GLU A 225 -5.67 26.10 -18.33
CA GLU A 225 -6.80 26.13 -19.26
C GLU A 225 -8.16 26.09 -18.53
N VAL A 226 -8.19 26.34 -17.22
CA VAL A 226 -9.43 26.27 -16.42
C VAL A 226 -10.22 27.57 -16.53
N LYS A 227 -11.50 27.47 -16.88
CA LYS A 227 -12.41 28.61 -16.93
C LYS A 227 -13.35 28.63 -15.73
N THR A 228 -13.60 29.83 -15.22
CA THR A 228 -14.60 30.06 -14.18
C THR A 228 -15.99 30.12 -14.85
N VAL A 229 -16.94 29.31 -14.37
CA VAL A 229 -18.32 29.30 -14.86
C VAL A 229 -19.25 29.94 -13.83
N ALA A 230 -20.51 30.19 -14.24
CA ALA A 230 -21.51 30.86 -13.41
C ALA A 230 -21.74 30.11 -12.07
N HIS A 231 -22.33 30.82 -11.11
CA HIS A 231 -22.82 30.27 -9.85
C HIS A 231 -23.75 29.06 -10.10
N GLY A 232 -23.57 27.98 -9.36
CA GLY A 232 -24.35 26.75 -9.55
C GLY A 232 -23.98 25.93 -10.79
N GLY A 233 -22.96 26.33 -11.54
CA GLY A 233 -22.48 25.59 -12.69
C GLY A 233 -21.68 24.35 -12.27
N ASP A 234 -21.46 23.41 -13.19
CA ASP A 234 -20.68 22.21 -12.95
C ASP A 234 -19.20 22.53 -12.74
N THR A 235 -18.61 21.95 -11.70
CA THR A 235 -17.16 21.93 -11.50
C THR A 235 -16.60 20.62 -12.02
N ARG A 236 -15.82 20.67 -13.12
CA ARG A 236 -15.15 19.52 -13.73
C ARG A 236 -13.71 19.92 -14.06
N LEU A 237 -12.77 19.33 -13.36
CA LEU A 237 -11.34 19.61 -13.51
C LEU A 237 -10.61 18.35 -13.98
N SER A 238 -9.69 18.53 -14.89
CA SER A 238 -8.72 17.55 -15.34
C SER A 238 -7.31 18.10 -15.16
N ALA A 239 -6.35 17.25 -14.93
CA ALA A 239 -4.95 17.65 -14.97
C ALA A 239 -4.09 16.55 -15.60
N GLU A 240 -3.02 16.98 -16.21
CA GLU A 240 -2.00 16.12 -16.81
C GLU A 240 -0.62 16.62 -16.42
N ARG A 241 0.29 15.70 -16.09
CA ARG A 241 1.70 16.03 -15.94
C ARG A 241 2.44 15.74 -17.25
N ILE A 242 3.16 16.73 -17.75
CA ILE A 242 4.02 16.63 -18.93
C ILE A 242 5.45 16.80 -18.42
N SER A 243 6.28 15.76 -18.61
CA SER A 243 7.68 15.78 -18.16
C SER A 243 8.62 16.03 -19.32
N SER A 244 9.63 16.87 -19.09
CA SER A 244 10.71 17.16 -20.01
C SER A 244 12.05 17.20 -19.26
N GLU A 245 13.16 17.41 -19.98
CA GLU A 245 14.48 17.60 -19.37
C GLU A 245 14.52 18.81 -18.42
N SER A 246 13.67 19.81 -18.66
CA SER A 246 13.55 21.00 -17.81
C SER A 246 12.61 20.83 -16.61
N GLY A 247 12.10 19.61 -16.38
CA GLY A 247 11.24 19.25 -15.26
C GLY A 247 9.77 19.05 -15.66
N ASP A 248 8.91 18.97 -14.65
CA ASP A 248 7.48 18.75 -14.80
C ASP A 248 6.71 20.03 -15.12
N THR A 249 5.76 19.94 -16.07
CA THR A 249 4.71 20.93 -16.33
C THR A 249 3.36 20.31 -15.97
N LEU A 250 2.54 21.03 -15.22
CA LEU A 250 1.17 20.61 -14.93
C LEU A 250 0.20 21.40 -15.79
N ARG A 251 -0.45 20.73 -16.73
CA ARG A 251 -1.57 21.25 -17.48
C ARG A 251 -2.86 20.97 -16.73
N VAL A 252 -3.59 22.02 -16.40
CA VAL A 252 -4.87 21.90 -15.67
C VAL A 252 -5.96 22.50 -16.56
N SER A 253 -6.99 21.74 -16.86
CA SER A 253 -8.05 22.12 -17.78
C SER A 253 -9.44 21.86 -17.21
N GLY A 254 -10.47 22.41 -17.87
CA GLY A 254 -11.86 22.24 -17.52
C GLY A 254 -12.51 23.49 -16.97
N GLN A 255 -13.42 23.34 -16.01
CA GLN A 255 -14.18 24.46 -15.47
C GLN A 255 -14.43 24.34 -13.97
N ILE A 256 -14.53 25.50 -13.30
CA ILE A 256 -14.85 25.59 -11.87
C ILE A 256 -15.97 26.63 -11.67
N ALA A 257 -17.01 26.26 -10.91
CA ALA A 257 -18.11 27.16 -10.60
C ALA A 257 -17.63 28.27 -9.66
N ARG A 258 -18.18 29.49 -9.86
CA ARG A 258 -17.80 30.68 -9.08
C ARG A 258 -18.03 30.54 -7.58
N ASP A 259 -19.00 29.74 -7.17
CA ASP A 259 -19.32 29.43 -5.78
C ASP A 259 -18.67 28.13 -5.27
N SER A 260 -17.84 27.47 -6.10
CA SER A 260 -17.14 26.27 -5.68
C SER A 260 -16.06 26.60 -4.66
N PHE A 261 -15.92 25.74 -3.65
CA PHE A 261 -14.71 25.74 -2.83
C PHE A 261 -13.49 25.42 -3.68
N SER A 262 -12.31 25.80 -3.19
CA SER A 262 -11.04 25.42 -3.82
C SER A 262 -10.94 23.89 -3.97
N ARG A 263 -10.35 23.45 -5.08
CA ARG A 263 -10.11 22.04 -5.38
C ARG A 263 -8.63 21.78 -5.46
N GLU A 264 -8.18 20.74 -4.76
CA GLU A 264 -6.80 20.28 -4.84
C GLU A 264 -6.67 19.14 -5.85
N ILE A 265 -5.67 19.23 -6.69
CA ILE A 265 -5.36 18.26 -7.74
C ILE A 265 -3.96 17.74 -7.50
N TYR A 266 -3.84 16.43 -7.50
CA TYR A 266 -2.58 15.72 -7.24
C TYR A 266 -2.14 14.95 -8.48
N ARG A 267 -0.86 15.08 -8.82
CA ARG A 267 -0.20 14.29 -9.88
C ARG A 267 1.15 13.79 -9.39
N ALA A 268 1.46 12.53 -9.69
CA ALA A 268 2.74 11.94 -9.36
C ALA A 268 3.89 12.76 -9.95
N SER A 269 4.92 13.04 -9.17
CA SER A 269 6.16 13.64 -9.66
C SER A 269 6.93 12.66 -10.55
N SER A 270 7.63 13.17 -11.57
CA SER A 270 8.56 12.36 -12.38
C SER A 270 9.85 12.03 -11.64
N ASP A 271 10.22 12.86 -10.64
CA ASP A 271 11.36 12.66 -9.74
C ASP A 271 11.03 13.17 -8.33
N PRO A 272 10.67 12.28 -7.38
CA PRO A 272 10.34 12.68 -6.01
C PRO A 272 11.49 13.30 -5.22
N ALA A 273 12.75 12.94 -5.51
CA ALA A 273 13.91 13.54 -4.84
C ALA A 273 14.15 14.96 -5.34
N GLU A 274 14.04 15.19 -6.65
CA GLU A 274 14.08 16.52 -7.23
C GLU A 274 12.91 17.39 -6.73
N GLN A 275 11.71 16.84 -6.63
CA GLN A 275 10.56 17.53 -6.03
C GLN A 275 10.89 18.01 -4.61
N THR A 276 11.53 17.16 -3.80
CA THR A 276 11.94 17.50 -2.44
C THR A 276 12.98 18.62 -2.45
N ALA A 277 13.96 18.54 -3.36
CA ALA A 277 14.98 19.60 -3.50
C ALA A 277 14.35 20.95 -3.85
N LYS A 278 13.48 21.01 -4.86
CA LYS A 278 12.76 22.23 -5.24
C LYS A 278 11.92 22.80 -4.08
N THR A 279 11.20 21.91 -3.36
CA THR A 279 10.39 22.32 -2.22
C THR A 279 11.27 22.91 -1.11
N LEU A 280 12.40 22.28 -0.82
CA LEU A 280 13.31 22.73 0.24
C LEU A 280 14.04 24.02 -0.16
N MET A 281 14.47 24.17 -1.42
CA MET A 281 15.04 25.42 -1.95
C MET A 281 14.09 26.60 -1.77
N ALA A 282 12.81 26.42 -2.16
CA ALA A 282 11.79 27.47 -1.99
C ALA A 282 11.57 27.83 -0.51
N LEU A 283 11.62 26.86 0.40
CA LEU A 283 11.49 27.10 1.84
C LEU A 283 12.73 27.76 2.46
N LEU A 284 13.94 27.45 1.97
CA LEU A 284 15.19 28.10 2.37
C LEU A 284 15.18 29.58 1.93
N GLU A 285 14.81 29.85 0.69
CA GLU A 285 14.66 31.21 0.16
C GLU A 285 13.65 32.02 0.98
N GLN A 286 12.45 31.47 1.28
CA GLN A 286 11.44 32.12 2.14
C GLN A 286 11.96 32.43 3.55
N ALA A 287 12.91 31.63 4.05
CA ALA A 287 13.51 31.83 5.36
C ALA A 287 14.71 32.81 5.32
N GLY A 288 15.09 33.29 4.14
CA GLY A 288 16.25 34.14 3.95
C GLY A 288 17.59 33.41 4.09
N ILE A 289 17.62 32.11 3.74
CA ILE A 289 18.84 31.30 3.67
C ILE A 289 19.20 31.11 2.20
N GLU A 290 20.34 31.64 1.81
CA GLU A 290 20.82 31.64 0.44
C GLU A 290 21.48 30.31 0.09
N VAL A 291 21.06 29.69 -1.00
CA VAL A 291 21.65 28.47 -1.60
C VAL A 291 21.51 28.57 -3.11
N GLU A 292 22.64 28.47 -3.85
CA GLU A 292 22.62 28.71 -5.29
C GLU A 292 22.08 27.55 -6.13
N SER A 293 22.35 26.33 -5.68
CA SER A 293 22.01 25.12 -6.48
C SER A 293 21.63 23.93 -5.63
N TYR A 294 21.03 22.93 -6.30
CA TYR A 294 20.73 21.64 -5.68
C TYR A 294 21.15 20.47 -6.56
N ALA A 295 21.35 19.32 -5.91
CA ALA A 295 21.55 18.03 -6.56
C ALA A 295 20.77 16.92 -5.84
N THR A 296 20.55 15.81 -6.51
CA THR A 296 20.06 14.58 -5.88
C THR A 296 21.19 13.54 -5.82
N SER A 297 21.20 12.70 -4.79
CA SER A 297 22.24 11.69 -4.59
C SER A 297 21.65 10.34 -4.18
N THR A 298 22.29 9.26 -4.60
CA THR A 298 22.00 7.88 -4.16
C THR A 298 23.07 7.36 -3.19
N THR A 299 24.01 8.22 -2.75
CA THR A 299 25.02 7.87 -1.75
C THR A 299 24.61 8.37 -0.37
N PRO A 300 24.97 7.66 0.71
CA PRO A 300 24.73 8.16 2.06
C PRO A 300 25.51 9.46 2.30
N PRO A 301 25.03 10.32 3.22
CA PRO A 301 25.81 11.46 3.67
C PRO A 301 27.18 11.01 4.17
N PRO A 302 28.24 11.81 3.98
CA PRO A 302 29.57 11.50 4.51
C PRO A 302 29.51 11.24 6.01
N THR A 303 30.29 10.27 6.51
CA THR A 303 30.35 9.96 7.94
C THR A 303 30.86 11.12 8.80
N THR A 304 31.56 12.05 8.19
CA THR A 304 32.06 13.30 8.82
C THR A 304 31.02 14.41 8.86
N ALA A 305 29.89 14.25 8.14
CA ALA A 305 28.85 15.27 8.09
C ALA A 305 28.21 15.48 9.48
N LYS A 306 28.05 16.74 9.85
CA LYS A 306 27.51 17.16 11.15
C LYS A 306 26.01 17.45 11.04
N ARG A 307 25.20 16.89 11.93
CA ARG A 307 23.77 17.17 11.97
C ARG A 307 23.49 18.60 12.44
N LEU A 308 22.85 19.39 11.57
CA LEU A 308 22.39 20.74 11.89
C LEU A 308 20.93 20.77 12.37
N ALA A 309 20.05 20.01 11.75
CA ALA A 309 18.65 19.95 12.12
C ALA A 309 18.10 18.53 11.92
N ALA A 310 17.04 18.19 12.64
CA ALA A 310 16.32 16.94 12.47
C ALA A 310 14.85 17.14 12.78
N VAL A 311 13.97 16.37 12.16
CA VAL A 311 12.55 16.31 12.45
C VAL A 311 12.08 14.86 12.48
N ASP A 312 11.34 14.52 13.50
CA ASP A 312 10.67 13.24 13.58
C ASP A 312 9.30 13.30 12.89
N GLY A 313 9.03 12.29 12.10
CA GLY A 313 7.75 12.08 11.47
C GLY A 313 6.64 11.66 12.45
N LYS A 314 5.53 11.24 11.89
CA LYS A 314 4.40 10.69 12.65
C LYS A 314 4.76 9.34 13.27
N PRO A 315 4.19 8.97 14.45
CA PRO A 315 4.36 7.63 14.96
C PRO A 315 3.75 6.58 14.02
N LEU A 316 4.33 5.39 13.98
CA LEU A 316 3.91 4.32 13.07
C LEU A 316 2.41 4.03 13.14
N GLN A 317 1.81 4.08 14.32
CA GLN A 317 0.35 3.90 14.48
C GLN A 317 -0.48 4.89 13.65
N GLU A 318 -0.07 6.16 13.55
CA GLU A 318 -0.75 7.16 12.71
C GLU A 318 -0.49 6.90 11.21
N LEU A 319 0.73 6.46 10.87
CA LEU A 319 1.08 6.10 9.50
C LEU A 319 0.23 4.93 9.01
N LEU A 320 0.08 3.89 9.84
CA LEU A 320 -0.72 2.70 9.51
C LEU A 320 -2.21 3.03 9.39
N LEU A 321 -2.74 3.89 10.29
CA LEU A 321 -4.11 4.36 10.18
C LEU A 321 -4.37 5.03 8.82
N ARG A 322 -3.48 5.94 8.40
CA ARG A 322 -3.58 6.62 7.09
C ARG A 322 -3.40 5.63 5.93
N MET A 323 -2.36 4.79 5.99
CA MET A 323 -2.05 3.82 4.95
C MET A 323 -3.22 2.87 4.68
N LEU A 324 -3.83 2.31 5.72
CA LEU A 324 -4.90 1.32 5.59
C LEU A 324 -6.24 1.97 5.25
N ASN A 325 -6.61 3.11 5.89
CA ASN A 325 -7.87 3.79 5.64
C ASN A 325 -7.96 4.37 4.22
N TYR A 326 -6.92 5.04 3.75
CA TYR A 326 -6.88 5.62 2.40
C TYR A 326 -6.26 4.69 1.36
N SER A 327 -5.84 3.49 1.77
CA SER A 327 -5.19 2.53 0.89
C SER A 327 -3.96 3.10 0.17
N ASN A 328 -3.18 3.95 0.85
CA ASN A 328 -2.08 4.69 0.26
C ASN A 328 -0.94 3.75 -0.17
N ASN A 329 -0.68 3.69 -1.49
CA ASN A 329 0.33 2.81 -2.07
C ASN A 329 1.76 3.30 -1.80
N PHE A 330 1.97 4.63 -1.87
CA PHE A 330 3.28 5.21 -1.60
C PHE A 330 3.73 4.86 -0.17
N MET A 331 2.90 5.11 0.84
CA MET A 331 3.21 4.79 2.23
C MET A 331 3.51 3.29 2.43
N ALA A 332 2.73 2.43 1.79
CA ALA A 332 2.88 0.99 1.96
C ALA A 332 4.19 0.47 1.37
N ASP A 333 4.55 0.92 0.17
CA ASP A 333 5.80 0.48 -0.45
C ASP A 333 7.02 1.13 0.19
N THR A 334 6.92 2.38 0.65
CA THR A 334 7.96 3.03 1.45
C THR A 334 8.23 2.25 2.74
N LEU A 335 7.21 1.93 3.53
CA LEU A 335 7.37 1.11 4.74
C LEU A 335 7.96 -0.27 4.46
N ALA A 336 7.54 -0.91 3.35
CA ALA A 336 8.09 -2.20 2.97
C ALA A 336 9.57 -2.12 2.57
N LEU A 337 9.98 -1.04 1.89
CA LEU A 337 11.38 -0.75 1.56
C LEU A 337 12.22 -0.45 2.82
N ASP A 338 11.67 0.25 3.80
CA ASP A 338 12.35 0.52 5.07
C ASP A 338 12.60 -0.75 5.92
N LEU A 339 11.81 -1.83 5.71
CA LEU A 339 12.11 -3.13 6.32
C LEU A 339 13.39 -3.77 5.79
N VAL A 340 13.92 -3.29 4.67
CA VAL A 340 15.12 -3.82 4.03
C VAL A 340 16.37 -3.17 4.64
N ALA A 341 17.24 -3.97 5.25
CA ALA A 341 18.45 -3.48 5.91
C ALA A 341 19.66 -3.37 4.95
N LYS A 342 19.45 -2.77 3.76
CA LYS A 342 20.55 -2.51 2.81
C LYS A 342 20.36 -1.17 2.09
N PRO A 343 21.45 -0.49 1.69
CA PRO A 343 21.37 0.67 0.80
C PRO A 343 20.77 0.29 -0.56
N ARG A 344 20.09 1.24 -1.20
CA ARG A 344 19.51 1.11 -2.53
C ARG A 344 18.55 -0.09 -2.65
N ALA A 345 17.69 -0.25 -1.63
CA ALA A 345 16.67 -1.31 -1.63
C ALA A 345 15.71 -1.15 -2.83
N GLU A 346 15.33 -2.27 -3.41
CA GLU A 346 14.39 -2.39 -4.52
C GLU A 346 13.06 -2.99 -4.05
N LEU A 347 11.99 -2.86 -4.84
CA LEU A 347 10.68 -3.43 -4.47
C LEU A 347 10.72 -4.96 -4.31
N GLN A 348 11.58 -5.66 -5.06
CA GLN A 348 11.77 -7.10 -4.87
C GLN A 348 12.34 -7.43 -3.49
N ASP A 349 13.31 -6.66 -3.00
CA ASP A 349 13.86 -6.83 -1.66
C ASP A 349 12.80 -6.62 -0.58
N ALA A 350 11.93 -5.63 -0.79
CA ALA A 350 10.78 -5.37 0.09
C ALA A 350 9.80 -6.55 0.08
N GLY A 351 9.52 -7.11 -1.10
CA GLY A 351 8.74 -8.33 -1.24
C GLY A 351 9.34 -9.51 -0.48
N ASP A 352 10.66 -9.72 -0.63
CA ASP A 352 11.39 -10.77 0.07
C ASP A 352 11.36 -10.60 1.61
N ALA A 353 11.45 -9.35 2.09
CA ALA A 353 11.32 -9.05 3.52
C ALA A 353 9.93 -9.41 4.04
N LEU A 354 8.88 -9.06 3.31
CA LEU A 354 7.51 -9.41 3.67
C LEU A 354 7.24 -10.92 3.58
N MET A 355 7.83 -11.62 2.61
CA MET A 355 7.71 -13.08 2.51
C MET A 355 8.40 -13.79 3.68
N ARG A 356 9.59 -13.34 4.10
CA ARG A 356 10.26 -13.88 5.29
C ARG A 356 9.39 -13.70 6.54
N PHE A 357 8.88 -12.49 6.78
CA PHE A 357 7.97 -12.24 7.88
C PHE A 357 6.74 -13.18 7.84
N ALA A 358 6.11 -13.33 6.66
CA ALA A 358 4.92 -14.16 6.52
C ALA A 358 5.20 -15.65 6.80
N GLN A 359 6.35 -16.18 6.40
CA GLN A 359 6.75 -17.58 6.63
C GLN A 359 6.99 -17.90 8.11
N GLU A 360 7.27 -16.92 8.94
CA GLU A 360 7.42 -17.07 10.38
C GLU A 360 6.07 -17.15 11.13
N LEU A 361 4.96 -16.83 10.45
CA LEU A 361 3.63 -16.83 11.06
C LEU A 361 3.06 -18.25 11.14
N PRO A 362 2.52 -18.66 12.31
CA PRO A 362 1.91 -19.98 12.47
C PRO A 362 0.79 -20.26 11.45
N GLY A 363 0.88 -21.40 10.76
CA GLY A 363 -0.13 -21.84 9.81
C GLY A 363 -0.16 -21.09 8.46
N HIS A 364 0.77 -20.16 8.26
CA HIS A 364 0.91 -19.43 7.00
C HIS A 364 1.67 -20.29 5.97
N GLY A 365 1.20 -20.28 4.73
CA GLY A 365 1.92 -20.89 3.60
C GLY A 365 3.02 -19.97 3.05
N VAL A 366 3.60 -20.34 1.91
CA VAL A 366 4.62 -19.54 1.24
C VAL A 366 3.94 -18.56 0.26
N PRO A 367 3.86 -17.26 0.54
CA PRO A 367 3.28 -16.29 -0.38
C PRO A 367 4.25 -15.94 -1.51
N THR A 368 3.75 -15.23 -2.53
CA THR A 368 4.58 -14.46 -3.45
C THR A 368 4.24 -13.00 -3.26
N LEU A 369 5.20 -12.19 -2.85
CA LEU A 369 5.03 -10.76 -2.66
C LEU A 369 6.15 -10.01 -3.39
N ALA A 370 5.77 -9.12 -4.29
CA ALA A 370 6.68 -8.28 -5.08
C ALA A 370 6.55 -6.79 -4.71
N SER A 371 5.62 -6.44 -3.83
CA SER A 371 5.45 -5.08 -3.31
C SER A 371 4.67 -5.08 -2.00
N GLY A 372 4.84 -4.02 -1.20
CA GLY A 372 4.09 -3.83 0.04
C GLY A 372 2.68 -3.27 -0.16
N SER A 373 2.43 -2.60 -1.27
CA SER A 373 1.15 -1.97 -1.58
C SER A 373 0.13 -2.90 -2.23
N GLY A 374 0.60 -3.92 -2.96
CA GLY A 374 -0.22 -4.75 -3.83
C GLY A 374 -0.61 -4.07 -5.15
N LEU A 375 0.05 -2.96 -5.51
CA LEU A 375 -0.09 -2.32 -6.83
C LEU A 375 0.72 -3.12 -7.86
N THR A 376 0.47 -4.40 -7.91
CA THR A 376 1.08 -5.33 -8.85
C THR A 376 0.21 -6.57 -9.00
N PRO A 377 0.09 -7.15 -10.20
CA PRO A 377 -0.56 -8.43 -10.38
C PRO A 377 0.25 -9.62 -9.86
N GLU A 378 1.54 -9.40 -9.50
CA GLU A 378 2.46 -10.48 -9.12
C GLU A 378 2.23 -11.03 -7.71
N ASN A 379 1.67 -10.23 -6.80
CA ASN A 379 1.38 -10.72 -5.46
C ASN A 379 0.36 -11.86 -5.49
N ARG A 380 0.66 -12.95 -4.77
CA ARG A 380 -0.20 -14.14 -4.65
C ARG A 380 -0.22 -14.63 -3.22
N VAL A 381 -1.41 -14.68 -2.65
CA VAL A 381 -1.69 -15.24 -1.31
C VAL A 381 -2.98 -16.04 -1.36
N SER A 382 -3.23 -16.87 -0.37
CA SER A 382 -4.51 -17.55 -0.21
C SER A 382 -5.36 -16.89 0.89
N ALA A 383 -6.67 -17.20 0.91
CA ALA A 383 -7.55 -16.76 2.00
C ALA A 383 -7.11 -17.36 3.34
N ARG A 384 -6.58 -18.58 3.34
CA ARG A 384 -5.97 -19.23 4.52
C ARG A 384 -4.78 -18.43 5.02
N ASP A 385 -3.88 -18.00 4.14
CA ASP A 385 -2.68 -17.23 4.52
C ASP A 385 -3.06 -15.90 5.18
N LEU A 386 -4.04 -15.20 4.62
CA LEU A 386 -4.56 -13.96 5.21
C LEU A 386 -5.20 -14.19 6.58
N ASN A 387 -5.95 -15.28 6.76
CA ASN A 387 -6.51 -15.63 8.08
C ASN A 387 -5.41 -16.01 9.08
N ALA A 388 -4.35 -16.69 8.65
CA ALA A 388 -3.18 -16.98 9.49
C ALA A 388 -2.49 -15.68 9.96
N LEU A 389 -2.28 -14.72 9.06
CA LEU A 389 -1.77 -13.39 9.40
C LEU A 389 -2.67 -12.68 10.43
N LEU A 390 -3.98 -12.65 10.17
CA LEU A 390 -4.96 -11.99 11.05
C LEU A 390 -5.01 -12.67 12.44
N ALA A 391 -4.99 -14.01 12.48
CA ALA A 391 -4.95 -14.75 13.73
C ALA A 391 -3.67 -14.49 14.52
N ALA A 392 -2.51 -14.48 13.84
CA ALA A 392 -1.23 -14.17 14.47
C ALA A 392 -1.18 -12.75 15.05
N MET A 393 -1.76 -11.75 14.36
CA MET A 393 -1.85 -10.39 14.87
C MET A 393 -2.81 -10.28 16.06
N TYR A 394 -3.92 -11.00 16.05
CA TYR A 394 -4.86 -11.05 17.17
C TYR A 394 -4.21 -11.57 18.47
N GLN A 395 -3.31 -12.54 18.36
CA GLN A 395 -2.57 -13.08 19.52
C GLN A 395 -1.52 -12.12 20.09
N ARG A 396 -1.15 -11.07 19.36
CA ARG A 396 -0.14 -10.09 19.77
C ARG A 396 -0.78 -8.92 20.49
N SER A 397 -1.14 -9.07 21.76
CA SER A 397 -1.90 -8.08 22.55
C SER A 397 -1.31 -6.66 22.55
N ALA A 398 -0.01 -6.51 22.46
CA ALA A 398 0.67 -5.21 22.39
C ALA A 398 0.55 -4.53 21.02
N LEU A 399 0.31 -5.28 19.93
CA LEU A 399 0.27 -4.77 18.56
C LEU A 399 -1.14 -4.75 17.97
N PHE A 400 -1.99 -5.70 18.40
CA PHE A 400 -3.33 -5.89 17.87
C PHE A 400 -4.21 -4.63 17.92
N PRO A 401 -4.26 -3.84 19.03
CA PRO A 401 -5.06 -2.63 19.07
C PRO A 401 -4.71 -1.63 17.97
N THR A 402 -3.42 -1.42 17.71
CA THR A 402 -2.96 -0.54 16.63
C THR A 402 -3.26 -1.12 15.26
N PHE A 403 -3.09 -2.43 15.08
CA PHE A 403 -3.34 -3.11 13.82
C PHE A 403 -4.81 -3.05 13.42
N VAL A 404 -5.72 -3.39 14.35
CA VAL A 404 -7.16 -3.40 14.10
C VAL A 404 -7.72 -1.99 13.93
N ALA A 405 -7.19 -1.00 14.65
CA ALA A 405 -7.60 0.41 14.50
C ALA A 405 -7.32 0.99 13.10
N GLY A 406 -6.34 0.42 12.39
CA GLY A 406 -6.05 0.78 11.00
C GLY A 406 -7.08 0.30 9.99
N LEU A 407 -7.95 -0.66 10.34
CA LEU A 407 -8.98 -1.18 9.45
C LEU A 407 -10.20 -0.25 9.40
N GLN A 408 -10.92 -0.29 8.28
CA GLN A 408 -12.11 0.53 8.10
C GLN A 408 -13.35 -0.17 8.63
N LEU A 409 -14.19 0.59 9.35
CA LEU A 409 -15.57 0.18 9.62
C LEU A 409 -16.46 0.71 8.48
N PRO A 410 -17.35 -0.12 7.92
CA PRO A 410 -18.28 0.33 6.89
C PRO A 410 -19.13 1.54 7.30
N THR A 411 -19.52 1.63 8.58
CA THR A 411 -20.38 2.70 9.10
C THR A 411 -19.77 4.11 8.96
N ASN A 412 -18.48 4.27 9.25
CA ASN A 412 -17.83 5.58 9.37
C ASN A 412 -16.46 5.70 8.69
N GLY A 413 -16.01 4.66 8.00
CA GLY A 413 -14.76 4.69 7.23
C GLY A 413 -14.78 5.73 6.11
N PRO A 414 -13.61 6.24 5.68
CA PRO A 414 -13.53 7.29 4.65
C PRO A 414 -13.97 6.81 3.26
N MET A 415 -13.95 5.50 3.00
CA MET A 415 -14.36 4.94 1.72
C MET A 415 -15.85 4.60 1.71
N HIS A 416 -16.68 5.53 1.25
CA HIS A 416 -18.14 5.39 1.26
C HIS A 416 -18.68 4.17 0.51
N PHE A 417 -17.96 3.63 -0.46
CA PHE A 417 -18.42 2.47 -1.23
C PHE A 417 -18.52 1.18 -0.41
N ILE A 418 -17.88 1.12 0.78
CA ILE A 418 -17.98 -0.03 1.69
C ILE A 418 -19.23 0.00 2.57
N ARG A 419 -19.98 1.10 2.61
CA ARG A 419 -21.24 1.25 3.35
C ARG A 419 -22.37 0.48 2.67
N ARG A 420 -22.30 -0.85 2.73
CA ARG A 420 -23.24 -1.78 2.07
C ARG A 420 -23.56 -2.93 3.00
N GLY A 421 -24.60 -3.68 2.65
CA GLY A 421 -25.06 -4.80 3.46
C GLY A 421 -25.91 -4.39 4.64
N SER A 422 -26.17 -5.35 5.54
CA SER A 422 -26.98 -5.15 6.75
C SER A 422 -26.30 -4.26 7.78
N ASP A 423 -27.07 -3.74 8.71
CA ASP A 423 -26.55 -3.00 9.88
C ASP A 423 -25.57 -3.85 10.70
N THR A 424 -25.85 -5.16 10.82
CA THR A 424 -24.93 -6.12 11.47
C THR A 424 -23.57 -6.11 10.81
N PHE A 425 -23.51 -6.24 9.48
CA PHE A 425 -22.24 -6.15 8.76
C PHE A 425 -21.55 -4.81 8.99
N GLN A 426 -22.29 -3.71 8.84
CA GLN A 426 -21.72 -2.36 8.93
C GLN A 426 -21.15 -2.01 10.30
N GLN A 427 -21.75 -2.55 11.38
CA GLN A 427 -21.34 -2.26 12.74
C GLN A 427 -20.32 -3.24 13.33
N GLN A 428 -20.28 -4.49 12.83
CA GLN A 428 -19.48 -5.56 13.42
C GLN A 428 -18.22 -5.90 12.63
N VAL A 429 -18.05 -5.38 11.40
CA VAL A 429 -16.93 -5.76 10.52
C VAL A 429 -15.92 -4.63 10.41
N MET A 430 -14.64 -4.97 10.57
CA MET A 430 -13.47 -4.10 10.36
C MET A 430 -12.65 -4.68 9.21
N LEU A 431 -12.45 -3.92 8.13
CA LEU A 431 -11.93 -4.50 6.89
C LEU A 431 -10.90 -3.63 6.18
N LYS A 432 -10.11 -4.30 5.34
CA LYS A 432 -9.27 -3.71 4.30
C LYS A 432 -9.72 -4.24 2.94
N THR A 433 -9.93 -3.34 1.98
CA THR A 433 -10.25 -3.70 0.58
C THR A 433 -9.02 -3.70 -0.31
N GLY A 434 -9.06 -4.48 -1.38
CA GLY A 434 -8.05 -4.54 -2.44
C GLY A 434 -8.68 -4.49 -3.82
N THR A 435 -8.17 -3.62 -4.69
CA THR A 435 -8.70 -3.39 -6.04
C THR A 435 -7.56 -3.33 -7.05
N LEU A 436 -7.64 -4.15 -8.10
CA LEU A 436 -6.95 -3.93 -9.37
C LEU A 436 -7.99 -4.03 -10.50
N ASN A 437 -7.77 -3.27 -11.55
CA ASN A 437 -8.62 -3.32 -12.74
C ASN A 437 -7.87 -3.89 -13.95
N GLU A 438 -6.55 -3.88 -13.90
CA GLU A 438 -5.66 -4.36 -14.95
C GLU A 438 -4.58 -5.29 -14.35
N PRO A 439 -4.09 -6.29 -15.10
CA PRO A 439 -4.57 -6.74 -16.41
C PRO A 439 -5.94 -7.44 -16.35
N VAL A 440 -6.39 -7.82 -15.14
CA VAL A 440 -7.71 -8.43 -14.88
C VAL A 440 -8.32 -7.79 -13.64
N THR A 441 -9.63 -7.86 -13.53
CA THR A 441 -10.33 -7.35 -12.34
C THR A 441 -9.99 -8.16 -11.10
N VAL A 442 -9.57 -7.49 -10.03
CA VAL A 442 -9.37 -8.06 -8.69
C VAL A 442 -10.21 -7.31 -7.68
N ARG A 443 -10.96 -8.06 -6.86
CA ARG A 443 -11.66 -7.56 -5.68
C ARG A 443 -11.30 -8.44 -4.50
N ALA A 444 -10.70 -7.86 -3.50
CA ALA A 444 -10.26 -8.58 -2.31
C ALA A 444 -10.70 -7.82 -1.05
N VAL A 445 -11.09 -8.53 -0.03
CA VAL A 445 -11.42 -7.96 1.27
C VAL A 445 -11.01 -8.92 2.38
N ALA A 446 -10.38 -8.41 3.43
CA ALA A 446 -10.01 -9.20 4.59
C ALA A 446 -10.04 -8.33 5.85
N GLY A 447 -10.23 -8.97 6.99
CA GLY A 447 -10.28 -8.28 8.26
C GLY A 447 -10.91 -9.11 9.38
N TYR A 448 -11.50 -8.40 10.33
CA TYR A 448 -12.10 -8.99 11.51
C TYR A 448 -13.59 -8.70 11.59
N PHE A 449 -14.28 -9.51 12.39
CA PHE A 449 -15.64 -9.26 12.79
C PHE A 449 -15.86 -9.66 14.25
N ARG A 450 -16.95 -9.15 14.86
CA ARG A 450 -17.42 -9.62 16.14
C ARG A 450 -18.79 -10.29 15.97
N THR A 451 -18.95 -11.46 16.58
CA THR A 451 -20.25 -12.15 16.63
C THR A 451 -21.22 -11.45 17.58
N GLN A 452 -22.49 -11.80 17.55
CA GLN A 452 -23.49 -11.29 18.49
C GLN A 452 -23.16 -11.63 19.94
N THR A 453 -22.48 -12.75 20.20
CA THR A 453 -22.00 -13.14 21.54
C THR A 453 -20.68 -12.47 21.92
N GLY A 454 -20.13 -11.56 21.08
CA GLY A 454 -18.92 -10.80 21.36
C GLY A 454 -17.61 -11.52 21.02
N ARG A 455 -17.65 -12.71 20.44
CA ARG A 455 -16.45 -13.45 20.01
C ARG A 455 -15.83 -12.79 18.77
N TRP A 456 -14.52 -12.80 18.69
CA TRP A 456 -13.79 -12.32 17.51
C TRP A 456 -13.70 -13.40 16.45
N GLY A 457 -13.85 -12.99 15.20
CA GLY A 457 -13.56 -13.78 14.03
C GLY A 457 -12.70 -13.04 13.03
N SER A 458 -12.08 -13.77 12.10
CA SER A 458 -11.35 -13.23 10.95
C SER A 458 -11.91 -13.78 9.64
N PHE A 459 -11.77 -13.02 8.58
CA PHE A 459 -12.18 -13.43 7.25
C PHE A 459 -11.25 -12.90 6.17
N ALA A 460 -11.19 -13.61 5.06
CA ALA A 460 -10.54 -13.18 3.84
C ALA A 460 -11.32 -13.69 2.63
N VAL A 461 -11.54 -12.81 1.65
CA VAL A 461 -12.19 -13.10 0.38
C VAL A 461 -11.36 -12.51 -0.74
N LEU A 462 -11.01 -13.33 -1.71
CA LEU A 462 -10.25 -12.96 -2.90
C LEU A 462 -11.08 -13.37 -4.14
N VAL A 463 -11.41 -12.41 -4.99
CA VAL A 463 -12.11 -12.63 -6.27
C VAL A 463 -11.26 -12.09 -7.39
N ASN A 464 -10.75 -12.97 -8.24
CA ASN A 464 -9.91 -12.61 -9.38
C ASN A 464 -10.64 -12.95 -10.69
N GLY A 465 -10.61 -12.01 -11.63
CA GLY A 465 -11.06 -12.25 -12.98
C GLY A 465 -10.00 -12.96 -13.84
N THR A 466 -10.41 -13.26 -15.05
CA THR A 466 -9.57 -13.75 -16.15
C THR A 466 -9.72 -12.80 -17.34
N SER A 467 -9.00 -13.03 -18.42
CA SER A 467 -9.16 -12.26 -19.67
C SER A 467 -10.55 -12.38 -20.30
N GLN A 468 -11.34 -13.37 -19.87
CA GLN A 468 -12.69 -13.64 -20.39
C GLN A 468 -13.81 -13.12 -19.46
N THR A 469 -13.48 -12.75 -18.22
CA THR A 469 -14.49 -12.26 -17.29
C THR A 469 -14.78 -10.76 -17.51
N PRO A 470 -16.04 -10.34 -17.29
CA PRO A 470 -16.38 -8.93 -17.39
C PRO A 470 -15.75 -8.12 -16.24
N TYR A 471 -15.77 -6.79 -16.39
CA TYR A 471 -15.43 -5.90 -15.27
C TYR A 471 -16.35 -6.15 -14.08
N LEU A 472 -15.76 -6.26 -12.89
CA LEU A 472 -16.48 -6.52 -11.64
C LEU A 472 -16.41 -5.28 -10.73
N ALA A 473 -17.54 -4.63 -10.51
CA ALA A 473 -17.62 -3.48 -9.60
C ALA A 473 -17.83 -3.91 -8.14
N TRP A 474 -17.39 -3.09 -7.19
CA TRP A 474 -17.61 -3.33 -5.77
C TRP A 474 -19.09 -3.50 -5.39
N ARG A 475 -20.00 -2.81 -6.08
CA ARG A 475 -21.46 -2.96 -5.89
C ARG A 475 -21.99 -4.36 -6.21
N GLN A 476 -21.22 -5.19 -6.90
CA GLN A 476 -21.58 -6.57 -7.26
C GLN A 476 -20.95 -7.60 -6.32
N VAL A 477 -19.86 -7.26 -5.62
CA VAL A 477 -19.13 -8.19 -4.74
C VAL A 477 -19.46 -7.97 -3.28
N LEU A 478 -19.39 -6.73 -2.81
CA LEU A 478 -19.49 -6.45 -1.39
C LEU A 478 -20.84 -6.84 -0.76
N PRO A 479 -21.99 -6.67 -1.45
CA PRO A 479 -23.28 -7.17 -0.90
C PRO A 479 -23.31 -8.68 -0.68
N LEU A 480 -22.66 -9.47 -1.54
CA LEU A 480 -22.58 -10.93 -1.39
C LEU A 480 -21.73 -11.32 -0.17
N VAL A 481 -20.54 -10.71 -0.04
CA VAL A 481 -19.68 -10.90 1.15
C VAL A 481 -20.39 -10.45 2.42
N ALA A 482 -21.12 -9.34 2.37
CA ALA A 482 -21.86 -8.82 3.52
C ALA A 482 -23.02 -9.73 3.94
N ALA A 483 -23.70 -10.36 2.98
CA ALA A 483 -24.75 -11.34 3.26
C ALA A 483 -24.18 -12.57 3.98
N ASP A 484 -23.15 -13.20 3.40
CA ASP A 484 -22.52 -14.40 3.99
C ASP A 484 -21.95 -14.11 5.39
N LEU A 485 -21.22 -13.01 5.57
CA LEU A 485 -20.69 -12.64 6.90
C LEU A 485 -21.79 -12.27 7.90
N THR A 486 -22.90 -11.68 7.46
CA THR A 486 -24.03 -11.38 8.34
C THR A 486 -24.63 -12.66 8.94
N GLU A 487 -24.78 -13.72 8.16
CA GLU A 487 -25.26 -15.01 8.62
C GLU A 487 -24.28 -15.64 9.62
N MET A 488 -22.98 -15.63 9.32
CA MET A 488 -21.93 -16.12 10.22
C MET A 488 -21.91 -15.37 11.55
N ILE A 489 -22.06 -14.03 11.52
CA ILE A 489 -22.08 -13.19 12.72
C ILE A 489 -23.29 -13.48 13.61
N LYS A 490 -24.48 -13.68 12.99
CA LYS A 490 -25.73 -13.92 13.70
C LYS A 490 -25.85 -15.34 14.25
N SER A 491 -25.22 -16.31 13.60
CA SER A 491 -25.30 -17.74 14.01
C SER A 491 -24.42 -18.08 15.22
N ARG A 492 -23.68 -17.13 15.77
CA ARG A 492 -22.68 -17.36 16.85
C ARG A 492 -22.81 -16.33 18.00
#